data_ac7718e056f8311b23920c7d78de6125
#
_entry.id   ac7718e056f8311b23920c7d78de6125
#
_cell.length_a   1.000
_cell.length_b   1.000
_cell.length_c   1.000
_cell.angle_alpha   90.00
_cell.angle_beta   90.00
_cell.angle_gamma   90.00
#
_symmetry.space_group_name_H-M   'P 1'
#
loop_
_entity.id
_entity.type
_entity.pdbx_description
1 polymer ?
#
loop_
_entity_poly.entity_id
_entity_poly.type
_entity_poly.pdbx_seq_one_letter_code
_entity_poly.pdbx_strand_id
1 'polypeptide(L)'
;MKITLFLWRVRTSSIAFAITRMAFDRIFLRKVHGLSFYKLLGTGTGESFTPRDADLRQWALLVVGSESALSTVRNSQVVKGWNRRAVESASFELETLSSHGQWAKYEPFPAGDLVNSAAHQGPVAAITRARIKWSKNFTFWRAVPPVIEALEDAPGLIAAIGIGEAPIGLQGTFSIWRDAKSLRNFAYKSAAHNQAIASTKEIGWYSEELFARFAVLSASGSVNGIDVSHKAD
;
A
#
# COMPACT_ATOMS: atom_id res chain seq x y z
N MET A 1 11.54 13.72 -4.28
CA MET A 1 10.26 13.25 -4.84
C MET A 1 9.27 13.03 -3.71
N LYS A 2 7.99 13.25 -3.96
CA LYS A 2 6.92 13.08 -2.96
C LYS A 2 6.03 11.91 -3.34
N ILE A 3 5.37 11.32 -2.35
CA ILE A 3 4.50 10.15 -2.53
C ILE A 3 3.17 10.46 -1.87
N THR A 4 2.07 10.17 -2.56
CA THR A 4 0.74 10.22 -1.96
C THR A 4 0.01 8.92 -2.21
N LEU A 5 -0.61 8.36 -1.18
CA LEU A 5 -1.53 7.25 -1.27
C LEU A 5 -2.93 7.75 -0.91
N PHE A 6 -3.89 7.51 -1.78
CA PHE A 6 -5.30 7.73 -1.54
C PHE A 6 -6.00 6.39 -1.36
N LEU A 7 -6.96 6.34 -0.45
CA LEU A 7 -7.85 5.22 -0.20
C LEU A 7 -9.30 5.70 -0.24
N TRP A 8 -10.18 4.91 -0.84
CA TRP A 8 -11.60 5.20 -0.89
C TRP A 8 -12.40 3.92 -0.69
N ARG A 9 -13.36 3.98 0.21
CA ARG A 9 -14.41 2.98 0.32
C ARG A 9 -15.70 3.53 -0.27
N VAL A 10 -16.27 2.85 -1.25
CA VAL A 10 -17.51 3.26 -1.93
C VAL A 10 -18.67 2.38 -1.49
N ARG A 11 -19.90 2.85 -1.71
CA ARG A 11 -21.11 2.03 -1.53
C ARG A 11 -21.16 0.91 -2.56
N THR A 12 -21.83 -0.20 -2.25
CA THR A 12 -22.04 -1.33 -3.17
C THR A 12 -22.63 -0.87 -4.52
N SER A 13 -23.57 0.08 -4.50
CA SER A 13 -24.15 0.67 -5.71
C SER A 13 -23.16 1.44 -6.59
N SER A 14 -21.97 1.74 -6.09
CA SER A 14 -20.91 2.47 -6.82
C SER A 14 -19.77 1.56 -7.31
N ILE A 15 -19.88 0.24 -7.16
CA ILE A 15 -18.83 -0.71 -7.63
C ILE A 15 -18.61 -0.59 -9.14
N ALA A 16 -19.68 -0.49 -9.94
CA ALA A 16 -19.55 -0.32 -11.40
C ALA A 16 -18.80 0.97 -11.76
N PHE A 17 -19.06 2.06 -11.04
CA PHE A 17 -18.29 3.31 -11.17
C PHE A 17 -16.80 3.05 -10.86
N ALA A 18 -16.50 2.39 -9.74
CA ALA A 18 -15.14 2.13 -9.32
C ALA A 18 -14.35 1.32 -10.36
N ILE A 19 -14.93 0.23 -10.87
CA ILE A 19 -14.33 -0.60 -11.93
C ILE A 19 -14.08 0.24 -13.19
N THR A 20 -15.03 1.07 -13.60
CA THR A 20 -14.89 1.96 -14.75
C THR A 20 -13.73 2.94 -14.54
N ARG A 21 -13.65 3.55 -13.36
CA ARG A 21 -12.57 4.49 -13.02
C ARG A 21 -11.19 3.82 -13.03
N MET A 22 -11.07 2.58 -12.57
CA MET A 22 -9.82 1.82 -12.63
C MET A 22 -9.29 1.67 -14.07
N ALA A 23 -10.18 1.61 -15.05
CA ALA A 23 -9.79 1.58 -16.46
C ALA A 23 -9.43 2.98 -17.00
N PHE A 24 -10.29 3.97 -16.78
CA PHE A 24 -10.20 5.27 -17.45
C PHE A 24 -9.30 6.29 -16.75
N ASP A 25 -9.14 6.24 -15.45
CA ASP A 25 -8.28 7.20 -14.72
C ASP A 25 -6.81 7.10 -15.15
N ARG A 26 -6.38 5.95 -15.65
CA ARG A 26 -5.04 5.75 -16.23
C ARG A 26 -4.76 6.72 -17.39
N ILE A 27 -5.79 7.07 -18.19
CA ILE A 27 -5.66 7.97 -19.34
C ILE A 27 -5.27 9.37 -18.87
N PHE A 28 -5.89 9.84 -17.78
CA PHE A 28 -5.56 11.13 -17.19
C PHE A 28 -4.17 11.08 -16.53
N LEU A 29 -3.90 10.08 -15.69
CA LEU A 29 -2.66 9.98 -14.92
C LEU A 29 -1.42 9.93 -15.82
N ARG A 30 -1.50 9.27 -16.98
CA ARG A 30 -0.42 9.25 -17.98
C ARG A 30 -0.06 10.62 -18.54
N LYS A 31 -0.98 11.58 -18.50
CA LYS A 31 -0.81 12.93 -19.03
C LYS A 31 -0.31 13.92 -17.99
N VAL A 32 -0.26 13.55 -16.71
CA VAL A 32 0.20 14.45 -15.65
C VAL A 32 1.71 14.54 -15.70
N HIS A 33 2.19 15.70 -16.11
CA HIS A 33 3.63 15.97 -16.18
C HIS A 33 4.25 15.96 -14.79
N GLY A 34 5.41 15.34 -14.64
CA GLY A 34 6.12 15.23 -13.37
C GLY A 34 5.69 14.04 -12.47
N LEU A 35 4.71 13.22 -12.88
CA LEU A 35 4.52 11.90 -12.27
C LEU A 35 5.60 10.95 -12.80
N SER A 36 6.35 10.32 -11.87
CA SER A 36 7.33 9.29 -12.19
C SER A 36 6.75 7.88 -12.10
N PHE A 37 5.75 7.69 -11.23
CA PHE A 37 5.10 6.41 -11.04
C PHE A 37 3.68 6.58 -10.51
N TYR A 38 2.76 5.69 -10.89
CA TYR A 38 1.44 5.59 -10.30
C TYR A 38 0.89 4.16 -10.41
N LYS A 39 0.03 3.81 -9.48
CA LYS A 39 -0.74 2.56 -9.48
C LYS A 39 -2.15 2.81 -8.99
N LEU A 40 -3.11 2.36 -9.79
CA LEU A 40 -4.49 2.15 -9.36
C LEU A 40 -4.59 0.73 -8.83
N LEU A 41 -5.06 0.57 -7.60
CA LEU A 41 -5.02 -0.69 -6.86
C LEU A 41 -6.44 -1.08 -6.41
N GLY A 42 -6.78 -2.34 -6.58
CA GLY A 42 -7.80 -2.97 -5.78
C GLY A 42 -7.27 -3.20 -4.36
N THR A 43 -8.18 -3.38 -3.42
CA THR A 43 -7.81 -3.73 -2.05
C THR A 43 -8.51 -5.01 -1.62
N GLY A 44 -8.09 -5.53 -0.48
CA GLY A 44 -8.68 -6.68 0.16
C GLY A 44 -8.51 -6.63 1.67
N THR A 45 -9.18 -7.56 2.36
CA THR A 45 -9.02 -7.71 3.81
C THR A 45 -7.57 -8.04 4.16
N GLY A 46 -6.86 -8.71 3.25
CA GLY A 46 -5.49 -9.15 3.48
C GLY A 46 -5.39 -10.44 4.30
N GLU A 47 -6.50 -11.11 4.59
CA GLU A 47 -6.53 -12.28 5.45
C GLU A 47 -5.93 -13.55 4.82
N SER A 48 -6.16 -13.80 3.55
CA SER A 48 -5.66 -15.01 2.88
C SER A 48 -4.90 -14.74 1.59
N PHE A 49 -4.94 -13.50 1.10
CA PHE A 49 -4.40 -13.09 -0.21
C PHE A 49 -4.95 -13.92 -1.38
N THR A 50 -6.10 -14.53 -1.21
CA THR A 50 -6.81 -15.20 -2.28
C THR A 50 -7.73 -14.22 -3.02
N PRO A 51 -8.24 -14.56 -4.21
CA PRO A 51 -9.22 -13.73 -4.91
C PRO A 51 -10.50 -13.44 -4.10
N ARG A 52 -10.78 -14.25 -3.07
CA ARG A 52 -11.95 -14.09 -2.19
C ARG A 52 -11.80 -12.93 -1.21
N ASP A 53 -10.58 -12.51 -0.92
CA ASP A 53 -10.30 -11.38 -0.04
C ASP A 53 -10.55 -10.02 -0.71
N ALA A 54 -10.76 -9.98 -2.02
CA ALA A 54 -10.94 -8.74 -2.74
C ALA A 54 -12.17 -7.98 -2.24
N ASP A 55 -11.98 -6.76 -1.72
CA ASP A 55 -13.06 -5.86 -1.38
C ASP A 55 -13.33 -4.90 -2.54
N LEU A 56 -14.34 -5.23 -3.34
CA LEU A 56 -14.75 -4.41 -4.49
C LEU A 56 -15.29 -3.02 -4.09
N ARG A 57 -15.44 -2.76 -2.82
CA ARG A 57 -15.86 -1.45 -2.32
C ARG A 57 -14.68 -0.57 -1.91
N GLN A 58 -13.48 -1.13 -1.75
CA GLN A 58 -12.32 -0.36 -1.34
C GLN A 58 -11.24 -0.34 -2.43
N TRP A 59 -10.69 0.84 -2.69
CA TRP A 59 -9.77 1.10 -3.80
C TRP A 59 -8.68 2.06 -3.39
N ALA A 60 -7.52 1.98 -4.05
CA ALA A 60 -6.40 2.86 -3.77
C ALA A 60 -5.80 3.47 -5.05
N LEU A 61 -5.19 4.64 -4.88
CA LEU A 61 -4.33 5.27 -5.87
C LEU A 61 -3.02 5.66 -5.19
N LEU A 62 -1.93 5.05 -5.63
CA LEU A 62 -0.57 5.44 -5.27
C LEU A 62 0.01 6.31 -6.39
N VAL A 63 0.57 7.45 -6.03
CA VAL A 63 1.25 8.37 -6.96
C VAL A 63 2.60 8.80 -6.41
N VAL A 64 3.59 8.88 -7.29
CA VAL A 64 4.95 9.35 -6.99
C VAL A 64 5.33 10.39 -8.02
N GLY A 65 5.85 11.52 -7.58
CA GLY A 65 6.23 12.58 -8.51
C GLY A 65 6.73 13.85 -7.83
N SER A 66 6.76 14.94 -8.62
CA SER A 66 7.03 16.28 -8.08
C SER A 66 5.83 16.78 -7.26
N GLU A 67 6.06 17.74 -6.38
CA GLU A 67 4.99 18.37 -5.59
C GLU A 67 3.89 18.96 -6.48
N SER A 68 4.28 19.59 -7.59
CA SER A 68 3.32 20.14 -8.56
C SER A 68 2.47 19.05 -9.24
N ALA A 69 3.06 17.90 -9.56
CA ALA A 69 2.34 16.76 -10.12
C ALA A 69 1.34 16.18 -9.11
N LEU A 70 1.74 16.01 -7.85
CA LEU A 70 0.85 15.50 -6.80
C LEU A 70 -0.28 16.50 -6.52
N SER A 71 0.01 17.79 -6.49
CA SER A 71 -1.02 18.84 -6.37
C SER A 71 -2.02 18.78 -7.52
N THR A 72 -1.53 18.59 -8.76
CA THR A 72 -2.38 18.41 -9.94
C THR A 72 -3.31 17.19 -9.80
N VAL A 73 -2.78 16.06 -9.35
CA VAL A 73 -3.59 14.85 -9.11
C VAL A 73 -4.60 15.09 -8.00
N ARG A 74 -4.19 15.66 -6.87
CA ARG A 74 -5.06 15.93 -5.70
C ARG A 74 -6.24 16.82 -6.08
N ASN A 75 -6.03 17.82 -6.93
CA ASN A 75 -7.07 18.75 -7.37
C ASN A 75 -7.83 18.28 -8.62
N SER A 76 -7.50 17.13 -9.18
CA SER A 76 -8.07 16.60 -10.41
C SER A 76 -9.52 16.10 -10.26
N GLN A 77 -10.20 15.94 -11.40
CA GLN A 77 -11.50 15.27 -11.46
C GLN A 77 -11.40 13.77 -11.13
N VAL A 78 -10.20 13.18 -11.15
CA VAL A 78 -9.97 11.81 -10.70
C VAL A 78 -10.26 11.76 -9.19
N VAL A 79 -9.47 12.44 -8.37
CA VAL A 79 -9.61 12.41 -6.90
C VAL A 79 -10.96 12.97 -6.46
N LYS A 80 -11.43 14.09 -7.05
CA LYS A 80 -12.75 14.66 -6.75
C LYS A 80 -13.89 13.69 -7.07
N GLY A 81 -13.77 12.92 -8.15
CA GLY A 81 -14.79 11.92 -8.53
C GLY A 81 -14.88 10.77 -7.54
N TRP A 82 -13.75 10.28 -7.06
CA TRP A 82 -13.69 9.27 -6.01
C TRP A 82 -14.23 9.80 -4.68
N ASN A 83 -13.77 10.97 -4.22
CA ASN A 83 -14.19 11.58 -2.96
C ASN A 83 -15.73 11.78 -2.89
N ARG A 84 -16.36 12.17 -4.01
CA ARG A 84 -17.83 12.33 -4.05
C ARG A 84 -18.62 11.03 -3.89
N ARG A 85 -18.02 9.89 -4.20
CA ARG A 85 -18.64 8.56 -4.11
C ARG A 85 -18.22 7.77 -2.89
N ALA A 86 -17.15 8.19 -2.24
CA ALA A 86 -16.63 7.55 -1.06
C ALA A 86 -17.57 7.77 0.14
N VAL A 87 -17.76 6.72 0.92
CA VAL A 87 -18.38 6.76 2.26
C VAL A 87 -17.31 6.84 3.34
N GLU A 88 -16.09 6.47 2.99
CA GLU A 88 -14.89 6.58 3.80
C GLU A 88 -13.71 6.86 2.89
N SER A 89 -12.80 7.71 3.32
CA SER A 89 -11.59 8.00 2.56
C SER A 89 -10.42 8.32 3.48
N ALA A 90 -9.22 8.02 3.02
CA ALA A 90 -7.99 8.45 3.66
C ALA A 90 -6.98 8.91 2.61
N SER A 91 -6.08 9.79 3.01
CA SER A 91 -4.93 10.17 2.21
C SER A 91 -3.68 10.26 3.07
N PHE A 92 -2.55 9.82 2.51
CA PHE A 92 -1.26 9.78 3.18
C PHE A 92 -0.23 10.49 2.32
N GLU A 93 0.45 11.49 2.89
CA GLU A 93 1.66 12.07 2.32
C GLU A 93 2.87 11.36 2.93
N LEU A 94 3.68 10.77 2.07
CA LEU A 94 4.73 9.85 2.46
C LEU A 94 6.08 10.31 1.94
N GLU A 95 7.12 10.02 2.72
CA GLU A 95 8.51 10.17 2.30
C GLU A 95 9.28 8.87 2.51
N THR A 96 10.10 8.48 1.53
CA THR A 96 10.84 7.21 1.56
C THR A 96 11.90 7.21 2.64
N LEU A 97 11.82 6.28 3.59
CA LEU A 97 12.87 5.98 4.56
C LEU A 97 13.81 4.88 4.04
N SER A 98 13.26 3.88 3.39
CA SER A 98 14.02 2.82 2.73
C SER A 98 13.16 2.13 1.67
N SER A 99 13.79 1.71 0.59
CA SER A 99 13.15 0.91 -0.45
C SER A 99 14.13 -0.13 -0.97
N HIS A 100 13.64 -1.34 -1.19
CA HIS A 100 14.41 -2.43 -1.77
C HIS A 100 13.50 -3.23 -2.70
N GLY A 101 14.04 -3.60 -3.86
CA GLY A 101 13.30 -4.35 -4.87
C GLY A 101 12.60 -3.47 -5.89
N GLN A 102 11.74 -4.08 -6.69
CA GLN A 102 11.13 -3.44 -7.85
C GLN A 102 9.61 -3.62 -7.89
N TRP A 103 8.94 -2.67 -8.56
CA TRP A 103 7.54 -2.73 -8.90
C TRP A 103 7.34 -2.50 -10.40
N ALA A 104 6.96 -3.55 -11.11
CA ALA A 104 6.86 -3.56 -12.57
C ALA A 104 8.19 -3.17 -13.25
N LYS A 105 9.32 -3.72 -12.75
CA LYS A 105 10.69 -3.46 -13.19
C LYS A 105 11.19 -2.03 -12.94
N TYR A 106 10.51 -1.23 -12.13
CA TYR A 106 10.92 0.10 -11.71
C TYR A 106 11.26 0.10 -10.21
N GLU A 107 12.13 1.01 -9.81
CA GLU A 107 12.37 1.39 -8.43
C GLU A 107 11.58 2.66 -8.14
N PRO A 108 10.30 2.57 -7.72
CA PRO A 108 9.39 3.71 -7.72
C PRO A 108 9.63 4.69 -6.58
N PHE A 109 10.38 4.28 -5.55
CA PHE A 109 10.58 5.04 -4.34
C PHE A 109 12.05 5.42 -4.18
N PRO A 110 12.51 6.51 -4.80
CA PRO A 110 13.87 6.99 -4.60
C PRO A 110 14.09 7.37 -3.14
N ALA A 111 15.35 7.38 -2.71
CA ALA A 111 15.70 7.85 -1.38
C ALA A 111 15.10 9.23 -1.11
N GLY A 112 14.49 9.39 0.05
CA GLY A 112 13.94 10.68 0.50
C GLY A 112 15.04 11.60 1.01
N ASP A 113 14.67 12.87 1.25
CA ASP A 113 15.55 13.86 1.86
C ASP A 113 15.77 13.59 3.37
N LEU A 114 14.91 12.78 3.98
CA LEU A 114 15.07 12.28 5.35
C LEU A 114 16.20 11.25 5.40
N VAL A 115 17.42 11.74 5.40
CA VAL A 115 18.68 10.96 5.38
C VAL A 115 18.83 10.05 6.60
N ASN A 116 18.02 10.21 7.64
CA ASN A 116 18.15 9.47 8.88
C ASN A 116 16.81 8.87 9.32
N SER A 117 16.52 7.65 8.85
CA SER A 117 15.32 6.90 9.29
C SER A 117 15.26 6.70 10.81
N ALA A 118 16.38 6.82 11.51
CA ALA A 118 16.46 6.75 12.97
C ALA A 118 15.97 8.05 13.65
N ALA A 119 15.93 9.17 12.95
CA ALA A 119 15.48 10.45 13.49
C ALA A 119 13.97 10.64 13.40
N HIS A 120 13.27 9.90 12.54
CA HIS A 120 11.83 10.03 12.42
C HIS A 120 11.13 9.41 13.63
N GLN A 121 10.43 10.23 14.40
CA GLN A 121 9.75 9.85 15.65
C GLN A 121 8.24 9.61 15.47
N GLY A 122 7.68 9.97 14.32
CA GLY A 122 6.25 9.85 14.02
C GLY A 122 5.83 8.50 13.45
N PRO A 123 4.58 8.42 13.01
CA PRO A 123 4.05 7.23 12.35
C PRO A 123 4.83 6.88 11.08
N VAL A 124 4.92 5.59 10.83
CA VAL A 124 5.54 5.06 9.61
C VAL A 124 4.56 4.19 8.85
N ALA A 125 4.72 4.14 7.54
CA ALA A 125 4.00 3.21 6.70
C ALA A 125 4.96 2.23 6.04
N ALA A 126 4.43 1.05 5.66
CA ALA A 126 5.17 0.07 4.89
C ALA A 126 4.33 -0.43 3.71
N ILE A 127 5.00 -0.63 2.58
CA ILE A 127 4.47 -1.38 1.44
C ILE A 127 5.34 -2.63 1.30
N THR A 128 4.69 -3.78 1.39
CA THR A 128 5.25 -5.07 1.03
C THR A 128 4.49 -5.58 -0.17
N ARG A 129 5.19 -5.88 -1.25
CA ARG A 129 4.56 -6.33 -2.50
C ARG A 129 5.39 -7.43 -3.13
N ALA A 130 4.70 -8.45 -3.66
CA ALA A 130 5.33 -9.52 -4.40
C ALA A 130 4.52 -9.90 -5.63
N ARG A 131 5.23 -10.26 -6.69
CA ARG A 131 4.68 -10.99 -7.84
C ARG A 131 4.96 -12.47 -7.64
N ILE A 132 3.92 -13.23 -7.36
CA ILE A 132 4.04 -14.67 -7.10
C ILE A 132 4.08 -15.42 -8.43
N LYS A 133 4.99 -16.38 -8.55
CA LYS A 133 5.04 -17.30 -9.69
C LYS A 133 3.75 -18.14 -9.72
N TRP A 134 3.09 -18.22 -10.86
CA TRP A 134 1.80 -18.93 -11.01
C TRP A 134 1.81 -20.33 -10.41
N SER A 135 2.89 -21.09 -10.64
CA SER A 135 3.05 -22.44 -10.11
C SER A 135 3.20 -22.53 -8.59
N LYS A 136 3.41 -21.39 -7.91
CA LYS A 136 3.66 -21.30 -6.47
C LYS A 136 2.53 -20.63 -5.67
N ASN A 137 1.47 -20.16 -6.34
CA ASN A 137 0.35 -19.47 -5.68
C ASN A 137 -0.25 -20.30 -4.54
N PHE A 138 -0.49 -21.60 -4.78
CA PHE A 138 -1.14 -22.45 -3.78
C PHE A 138 -0.28 -22.68 -2.53
N THR A 139 1.03 -22.83 -2.71
CA THR A 139 1.98 -22.95 -1.60
C THR A 139 2.10 -21.65 -0.81
N PHE A 140 2.11 -20.51 -1.51
CA PHE A 140 2.12 -19.18 -0.90
C PHE A 140 0.87 -18.96 -0.06
N TRP A 141 -0.34 -19.17 -0.58
CA TRP A 141 -1.60 -18.97 0.14
C TRP A 141 -1.71 -19.79 1.43
N ARG A 142 -1.07 -20.95 1.47
CA ARG A 142 -1.02 -21.76 2.71
C ARG A 142 -0.08 -21.20 3.77
N ALA A 143 0.93 -20.45 3.36
CA ALA A 143 1.92 -19.90 4.26
C ALA A 143 1.54 -18.52 4.83
N VAL A 144 0.54 -17.85 4.23
CA VAL A 144 0.15 -16.48 4.57
C VAL A 144 -0.61 -16.35 5.90
N PRO A 145 -1.63 -17.17 6.24
CA PRO A 145 -2.50 -16.92 7.38
C PRO A 145 -1.76 -16.67 8.70
N PRO A 146 -0.73 -17.43 9.09
CA PRO A 146 -0.01 -17.18 10.35
C PRO A 146 0.70 -15.81 10.38
N VAL A 147 1.08 -15.28 9.21
CA VAL A 147 1.74 -13.97 9.11
C VAL A 147 0.71 -12.85 9.30
N ILE A 148 -0.49 -13.05 8.78
CA ILE A 148 -1.60 -12.09 8.92
C ILE A 148 -2.08 -12.03 10.36
N GLU A 149 -2.34 -13.17 11.01
CA GLU A 149 -2.68 -13.22 12.43
C GLU A 149 -1.62 -12.49 13.28
N ALA A 150 -0.35 -12.76 13.02
CA ALA A 150 0.74 -12.08 13.71
C ALA A 150 0.83 -10.57 13.39
N LEU A 151 0.34 -10.14 12.22
CA LEU A 151 0.26 -8.74 11.84
C LEU A 151 -0.87 -8.03 12.59
N GLU A 152 -2.06 -8.63 12.65
CA GLU A 152 -3.24 -8.06 13.31
C GLU A 152 -3.01 -7.86 14.82
N ASP A 153 -2.30 -8.81 15.46
CA ASP A 153 -1.94 -8.74 16.87
C ASP A 153 -0.68 -7.90 17.15
N ALA A 154 -0.07 -7.32 16.12
CA ALA A 154 1.22 -6.66 16.28
C ALA A 154 1.11 -5.34 17.07
N PRO A 155 1.82 -5.18 18.19
CA PRO A 155 1.78 -3.95 18.97
C PRO A 155 2.22 -2.74 18.14
N GLY A 156 1.37 -1.70 18.11
CA GLY A 156 1.65 -0.47 17.40
C GLY A 156 1.22 -0.48 15.94
N LEU A 157 0.62 -1.55 15.41
CA LEU A 157 -0.13 -1.47 14.16
C LEU A 157 -1.34 -0.54 14.35
N ILE A 158 -1.53 0.40 13.43
CA ILE A 158 -2.71 1.29 13.39
C ILE A 158 -3.73 0.72 12.42
N ALA A 159 -3.31 0.41 11.19
CA ALA A 159 -4.16 -0.18 10.18
C ALA A 159 -3.32 -0.97 9.16
N ALA A 160 -3.92 -2.00 8.57
CA ALA A 160 -3.35 -2.71 7.43
C ALA A 160 -4.44 -3.04 6.41
N ILE A 161 -4.08 -3.03 5.13
CA ILE A 161 -4.95 -3.43 4.03
C ILE A 161 -4.15 -4.25 3.01
N GLY A 162 -4.80 -5.23 2.42
CA GLY A 162 -4.29 -5.88 1.22
C GLY A 162 -4.39 -4.93 0.02
N ILE A 163 -3.37 -4.90 -0.83
CA ILE A 163 -3.36 -4.13 -2.07
C ILE A 163 -2.98 -5.04 -3.24
N GLY A 164 -3.55 -4.80 -4.42
CA GLY A 164 -3.27 -5.63 -5.59
C GLY A 164 -3.56 -4.92 -6.92
N GLU A 165 -2.74 -5.23 -7.93
CA GLU A 165 -2.98 -4.77 -9.31
C GLU A 165 -3.90 -5.73 -10.08
N ALA A 166 -4.04 -6.94 -9.58
CA ALA A 166 -4.90 -8.00 -10.11
C ALA A 166 -5.33 -8.90 -8.94
N PRO A 167 -6.46 -9.62 -9.09
CA PRO A 167 -6.98 -10.49 -8.03
C PRO A 167 -6.09 -11.71 -7.75
N ILE A 168 -5.13 -12.01 -8.61
CA ILE A 168 -4.24 -13.17 -8.49
C ILE A 168 -2.80 -12.79 -8.84
N GLY A 169 -1.84 -13.18 -8.00
CA GLY A 169 -0.41 -13.15 -8.29
C GLY A 169 0.30 -11.80 -8.20
N LEU A 170 -0.44 -10.70 -8.01
CA LEU A 170 0.11 -9.35 -7.86
C LEU A 170 -0.41 -8.73 -6.57
N GLN A 171 0.19 -9.08 -5.46
CA GLN A 171 -0.35 -8.86 -4.13
C GLN A 171 0.66 -8.17 -3.24
N GLY A 172 0.15 -7.45 -2.27
CA GLY A 172 0.93 -6.80 -1.24
C GLY A 172 0.07 -6.30 -0.10
N THR A 173 0.71 -5.67 0.86
CA THR A 173 0.08 -4.97 1.97
C THR A 173 0.55 -3.53 2.03
N PHE A 174 -0.35 -2.64 2.41
CA PHE A 174 -0.03 -1.34 2.94
C PHE A 174 -0.39 -1.34 4.42
N SER A 175 0.55 -1.02 5.28
CA SER A 175 0.35 -1.00 6.73
C SER A 175 0.87 0.29 7.33
N ILE A 176 0.21 0.76 8.40
CA ILE A 176 0.52 2.00 9.10
C ILE A 176 0.81 1.64 10.55
N TRP A 177 1.89 2.17 11.07
CA TRP A 177 2.42 1.87 12.39
C TRP A 177 2.63 3.14 13.19
N ARG A 178 2.48 3.06 14.51
CA ARG A 178 2.70 4.16 15.43
C ARG A 178 4.11 4.75 15.32
N ASP A 179 5.10 3.89 15.11
CA ASP A 179 6.50 4.25 15.00
C ASP A 179 7.34 3.16 14.30
N ALA A 180 8.55 3.54 13.92
CA ALA A 180 9.50 2.65 13.25
C ALA A 180 9.95 1.46 14.13
N LYS A 181 9.89 1.57 15.47
CA LYS A 181 10.26 0.49 16.39
C LYS A 181 9.21 -0.61 16.35
N SER A 182 7.93 -0.27 16.35
CA SER A 182 6.81 -1.21 16.24
C SER A 182 6.90 -2.01 14.94
N LEU A 183 7.09 -1.32 13.81
CA LEU A 183 7.29 -1.97 12.52
C LEU A 183 8.52 -2.90 12.52
N ARG A 184 9.67 -2.46 13.05
CA ARG A 184 10.87 -3.31 13.15
C ARG A 184 10.65 -4.52 14.05
N ASN A 185 9.97 -4.36 15.17
CA ASN A 185 9.67 -5.48 16.06
C ASN A 185 8.85 -6.54 15.34
N PHE A 186 7.82 -6.16 14.62
CA PHE A 186 7.05 -7.10 13.79
C PHE A 186 7.93 -7.78 12.74
N ALA A 187 8.69 -6.99 11.96
CA ALA A 187 9.48 -7.49 10.84
C ALA A 187 10.60 -8.47 11.25
N TYR A 188 11.18 -8.33 12.46
CA TYR A 188 12.36 -9.11 12.84
C TYR A 188 12.14 -10.03 14.05
N LYS A 189 11.09 -9.82 14.87
CA LYS A 189 10.84 -10.62 16.07
C LYS A 189 9.64 -11.56 15.94
N SER A 190 8.78 -11.38 14.93
CA SER A 190 7.67 -12.30 14.67
C SER A 190 8.21 -13.62 14.13
N ALA A 191 8.00 -14.71 14.85
CA ALA A 191 8.41 -16.05 14.43
C ALA A 191 7.75 -16.44 13.09
N ALA A 192 6.45 -16.14 12.91
CA ALA A 192 5.73 -16.40 11.68
C ALA A 192 6.31 -15.63 10.48
N HIS A 193 6.65 -14.34 10.68
CA HIS A 193 7.27 -13.52 9.64
C HIS A 193 8.68 -14.03 9.26
N ASN A 194 9.50 -14.40 10.25
CA ASN A 194 10.83 -14.98 10.01
C ASN A 194 10.73 -16.32 9.26
N GLN A 195 9.77 -17.16 9.59
CA GLN A 195 9.52 -18.40 8.89
C GLN A 195 9.09 -18.16 7.43
N ALA A 196 8.23 -17.16 7.18
CA ALA A 196 7.83 -16.78 5.82
C ALA A 196 9.02 -16.29 5.00
N ILE A 197 9.92 -15.48 5.59
CA ILE A 197 11.16 -15.04 4.93
C ILE A 197 12.07 -16.23 4.59
N ALA A 198 12.26 -17.17 5.53
CA ALA A 198 13.06 -18.38 5.28
C ALA A 198 12.47 -19.21 4.14
N SER A 199 11.16 -19.47 4.18
CA SER A 199 10.42 -20.19 3.13
C SER A 199 10.50 -19.46 1.79
N THR A 200 10.50 -18.13 1.78
CA THR A 200 10.67 -17.33 0.54
C THR A 200 11.99 -17.62 -0.13
N LYS A 201 13.09 -17.69 0.64
CA LYS A 201 14.42 -17.98 0.12
C LYS A 201 14.55 -19.42 -0.39
N GLU A 202 13.94 -20.37 0.32
CA GLU A 202 14.00 -21.80 -0.02
C GLU A 202 13.12 -22.14 -1.23
N ILE A 203 11.88 -21.70 -1.23
CA ILE A 203 10.86 -22.08 -2.25
C ILE A 203 10.99 -21.20 -3.49
N GLY A 204 11.47 -19.96 -3.35
CA GLY A 204 11.64 -18.99 -4.44
C GLY A 204 10.32 -18.67 -5.14
N TRP A 205 9.26 -18.41 -4.38
CA TRP A 205 7.91 -18.18 -4.93
C TRP A 205 7.73 -16.81 -5.60
N TYR A 206 8.61 -15.83 -5.36
CA TYR A 206 8.54 -14.52 -5.99
C TYR A 206 9.29 -14.47 -7.32
N SER A 207 8.72 -13.76 -8.29
CA SER A 207 9.39 -13.34 -9.52
C SER A 207 9.80 -11.87 -9.48
N GLU A 208 9.18 -11.10 -8.59
CA GLU A 208 9.49 -9.71 -8.31
C GLU A 208 9.01 -9.38 -6.89
N GLU A 209 9.77 -8.60 -6.17
CA GLU A 209 9.42 -8.16 -4.81
C GLU A 209 9.77 -6.70 -4.60
N LEU A 210 9.05 -6.06 -3.68
CA LEU A 210 9.33 -4.71 -3.21
C LEU A 210 9.00 -4.60 -1.73
N PHE A 211 9.93 -4.07 -0.97
CA PHE A 211 9.77 -3.71 0.43
C PHE A 211 10.13 -2.24 0.60
N ALA A 212 9.18 -1.41 0.98
CA ALA A 212 9.42 0.00 1.18
C ALA A 212 8.85 0.47 2.51
N ARG A 213 9.57 1.39 3.16
CA ARG A 213 9.17 2.03 4.42
C ARG A 213 9.15 3.53 4.21
N PHE A 214 8.17 4.17 4.82
CA PHE A 214 7.93 5.59 4.65
C PHE A 214 7.72 6.26 5.99
N ALA A 215 8.20 7.50 6.13
CA ALA A 215 7.69 8.43 7.11
C ALA A 215 6.28 8.88 6.67
N VAL A 216 5.33 8.92 7.58
CA VAL A 216 4.03 9.54 7.34
C VAL A 216 4.16 11.02 7.70
N LEU A 217 4.24 11.89 6.69
CA LEU A 217 4.35 13.34 6.89
C LEU A 217 3.01 13.95 7.26
N SER A 218 1.95 13.49 6.61
CA SER A 218 0.58 13.79 6.99
C SER A 218 -0.35 12.66 6.59
N ALA A 219 -1.41 12.50 7.34
CA ALA A 219 -2.50 11.58 7.04
C ALA A 219 -3.83 12.24 7.41
N SER A 220 -4.88 11.93 6.68
CA SER A 220 -6.22 12.42 6.96
C SER A 220 -7.26 11.37 6.64
N GLY A 221 -8.36 11.37 7.39
CA GLY A 221 -9.49 10.48 7.20
C GLY A 221 -9.40 9.17 7.98
N SER A 222 -10.09 8.13 7.51
CA SER A 222 -10.17 6.84 8.19
C SER A 222 -9.95 5.67 7.24
N VAL A 223 -9.52 4.55 7.81
CA VAL A 223 -9.33 3.26 7.13
C VAL A 223 -10.02 2.18 7.94
N ASN A 224 -11.03 1.55 7.36
CA ASN A 224 -11.85 0.53 8.03
C ASN A 224 -12.44 1.02 9.38
N GLY A 225 -12.88 2.28 9.43
CA GLY A 225 -13.42 2.91 10.63
C GLY A 225 -12.37 3.41 11.63
N ILE A 226 -11.09 3.18 11.40
CA ILE A 226 -10.00 3.65 12.26
C ILE A 226 -9.56 5.02 11.77
N ASP A 227 -9.61 6.04 12.63
CA ASP A 227 -9.04 7.36 12.33
C ASP A 227 -7.51 7.26 12.21
N VAL A 228 -7.00 7.69 11.07
CA VAL A 228 -5.57 7.68 10.77
C VAL A 228 -4.98 9.08 10.69
N SER A 229 -5.73 10.09 11.10
CA SER A 229 -5.32 11.49 10.99
C SER A 229 -4.05 11.77 11.76
N HIS A 230 -3.07 12.33 11.07
CA HIS A 230 -1.76 12.73 11.60
C HIS A 230 -1.23 13.91 10.81
N LYS A 231 -0.58 14.82 11.49
CA LYS A 231 0.20 15.90 10.88
C LYS A 231 1.53 15.98 11.63
N ALA A 232 2.63 15.90 10.92
CA ALA A 232 3.93 16.18 11.51
C ALA A 232 4.02 17.67 11.86
N ASP A 233 4.53 17.97 13.04
CA ASP A 233 4.79 19.33 13.54
C ASP A 233 5.91 19.99 12.75
#